data_673a13200cb3417e3fe4ce3c267f052f
#
_entry.id   673a13200cb3417e3fe4ce3c267f052f
#
_cell.length_a   1.000
_cell.length_b   1.000
_cell.length_c   1.000
_cell.angle_alpha   90.00
_cell.angle_beta   90.00
_cell.angle_gamma   90.00
#
_symmetry.space_group_name_H-M   'P 1'
#
loop_
_entity.id
_entity.type
_entity.pdbx_description
1 polymer ?
#
loop_
_entity_poly.entity_id
_entity_poly.type
_entity_poly.pdbx_seq_one_letter_code
_entity_poly.pdbx_strand_id
1 'polypeptide(L)'
;MEIVDEHGLSVALITPADLDTRPWRNSGPHIDVVRLPEPPAECWDELTAAGFVRKPELLCWKAELGADEAEFLSRLENKSRQDVRRARMRAESALRFTVQDTMAPEILDPFLALYLERVQEMAFGVPIAVRQRNRLLGGAEKYFAVYAHEGDELVGGCVVRECPDEDAVRIRFSAVTEQWRRSSLARTLYFAAMRTAREKGYRWVTLGDEPNLYGHLTKAGLFSFKVSMGFRCVPSQDFHDPEGRDLADLVLNLTNLSGPCLILGYATDSAENRMLHAELFTDEPAGTDPRKYTAPFLTGVEVRTPGQ
;
A
#
# COMPACT_ATOMS: atom_id res chain seq x y z
N MET A 1 -5.84 25.67 14.46
CA MET A 1 -6.52 24.58 13.68
C MET A 1 -6.89 25.10 12.31
N GLU A 2 -6.54 24.37 11.26
CA GLU A 2 -6.90 24.63 9.84
C GLU A 2 -7.63 23.42 9.29
N ILE A 3 -8.67 23.59 8.46
CA ILE A 3 -9.37 22.47 7.83
C ILE A 3 -8.99 22.44 6.35
N VAL A 4 -8.48 21.30 5.90
CA VAL A 4 -8.07 21.06 4.51
C VAL A 4 -8.87 19.92 3.91
N ASP A 5 -9.03 19.95 2.59
CA ASP A 5 -9.56 18.81 1.82
C ASP A 5 -8.41 17.95 1.32
N GLU A 6 -8.37 16.70 1.77
CA GLU A 6 -7.46 15.68 1.26
C GLU A 6 -8.23 14.66 0.41
N HIS A 7 -8.41 14.96 -0.86
CA HIS A 7 -9.15 14.11 -1.80
C HIS A 7 -10.61 13.83 -1.34
N GLY A 8 -11.31 14.84 -0.85
CA GLY A 8 -12.68 14.74 -0.35
C GLY A 8 -12.78 14.26 1.10
N LEU A 9 -11.66 14.08 1.79
CA LEU A 9 -11.60 13.83 3.23
C LEU A 9 -11.35 15.15 3.94
N SER A 10 -12.24 15.53 4.88
CA SER A 10 -12.08 16.73 5.69
C SER A 10 -11.11 16.49 6.84
N VAL A 11 -9.90 17.04 6.74
CA VAL A 11 -8.83 16.89 7.72
C VAL A 11 -8.58 18.19 8.46
N ALA A 12 -8.72 18.18 9.79
CA ALA A 12 -8.36 19.30 10.65
C ALA A 12 -6.87 19.18 11.05
N LEU A 13 -6.03 20.06 10.50
CA LEU A 13 -4.63 20.19 10.91
C LEU A 13 -4.55 21.00 12.19
N ILE A 14 -3.91 20.43 13.22
CA ILE A 14 -3.74 21.04 14.53
C ILE A 14 -2.27 21.23 14.87
N THR A 15 -2.03 22.05 15.89
CA THR A 15 -0.74 22.23 16.54
C THR A 15 -0.77 21.67 17.96
N PRO A 16 0.35 21.47 18.65
CA PRO A 16 0.36 21.05 20.05
C PRO A 16 -0.49 21.95 20.97
N ALA A 17 -0.52 23.26 20.73
CA ALA A 17 -1.34 24.20 21.51
C ALA A 17 -2.86 23.98 21.39
N ASP A 18 -3.30 23.30 20.34
CA ASP A 18 -4.71 22.98 20.15
C ASP A 18 -5.17 21.76 20.99
N LEU A 19 -4.25 20.96 21.55
CA LEU A 19 -4.57 19.79 22.35
C LEU A 19 -5.36 20.13 23.61
N ASP A 20 -4.99 21.22 24.32
CA ASP A 20 -5.67 21.68 25.52
C ASP A 20 -7.09 22.16 25.22
N THR A 21 -7.26 22.93 24.14
CA THR A 21 -8.53 23.60 23.81
C THR A 21 -9.49 22.74 23.02
N ARG A 22 -8.96 21.72 22.30
CA ARG A 22 -9.70 20.76 21.45
C ARG A 22 -10.72 21.43 20.54
N PRO A 23 -10.31 22.41 19.70
CA PRO A 23 -11.23 23.23 18.90
C PRO A 23 -12.08 22.41 17.92
N TRP A 24 -11.64 21.23 17.52
CA TRP A 24 -12.40 20.34 16.66
C TRP A 24 -13.68 19.79 17.29
N ARG A 25 -13.82 19.79 18.62
CA ARG A 25 -15.05 19.34 19.32
C ARG A 25 -16.21 20.31 19.18
N ASN A 26 -15.91 21.58 18.95
CA ASN A 26 -16.87 22.67 18.85
C ASN A 26 -16.90 23.30 17.45
N SER A 27 -16.21 22.69 16.48
CA SER A 27 -16.22 23.19 15.09
C SER A 27 -17.57 22.89 14.44
N GLY A 28 -18.18 23.89 13.81
CA GLY A 28 -19.40 23.71 13.02
C GLY A 28 -19.20 22.88 11.74
N PRO A 29 -18.04 22.89 11.07
CA PRO A 29 -17.78 22.06 9.90
C PRO A 29 -17.64 20.58 10.26
N HIS A 30 -18.04 19.71 9.32
CA HIS A 30 -17.77 18.29 9.41
C HIS A 30 -16.26 18.01 9.32
N ILE A 31 -15.72 17.19 10.22
CA ILE A 31 -14.32 16.77 10.26
C ILE A 31 -14.28 15.24 10.31
N ASP A 32 -13.55 14.61 9.38
CA ASP A 32 -13.35 13.18 9.35
C ASP A 32 -12.16 12.77 10.23
N VAL A 33 -11.06 13.50 10.13
CA VAL A 33 -9.80 13.23 10.85
C VAL A 33 -9.23 14.52 11.43
N VAL A 34 -8.77 14.46 12.67
CA VAL A 34 -7.90 15.50 13.26
C VAL A 34 -6.48 15.01 13.19
N ARG A 35 -5.57 15.82 12.66
CA ARG A 35 -4.18 15.45 12.40
C ARG A 35 -3.20 16.43 13.05
N LEU A 36 -2.27 15.91 13.85
CA LEU A 36 -1.08 16.62 14.28
C LEU A 36 0.12 16.11 13.47
N PRO A 37 0.68 16.93 12.55
CA PRO A 37 1.93 16.60 11.87
C PRO A 37 3.13 16.64 12.83
N GLU A 38 4.08 15.72 12.67
CA GLU A 38 5.34 15.66 13.41
C GLU A 38 5.16 15.85 14.92
N PRO A 39 4.34 14.98 15.60
CA PRO A 39 4.00 15.16 17.00
C PRO A 39 5.24 15.12 17.89
N PRO A 40 5.51 16.18 18.69
CA PRO A 40 6.61 16.20 19.61
C PRO A 40 6.51 15.10 20.66
N ALA A 41 7.66 14.55 21.10
CA ALA A 41 7.68 13.42 22.03
C ALA A 41 7.00 13.75 23.38
N GLU A 42 7.08 14.98 23.83
CA GLU A 42 6.43 15.47 25.04
C GLU A 42 4.90 15.46 24.99
N CYS A 43 4.31 15.41 23.80
CA CYS A 43 2.84 15.36 23.62
C CYS A 43 2.30 13.93 23.49
N TRP A 44 3.14 12.89 23.49
CA TRP A 44 2.71 11.53 23.13
C TRP A 44 1.70 10.93 24.11
N ASP A 45 1.92 11.08 25.41
CA ASP A 45 1.00 10.58 26.43
C ASP A 45 -0.37 11.28 26.33
N GLU A 46 -0.37 12.59 26.09
CA GLU A 46 -1.59 13.37 25.92
C GLU A 46 -2.34 12.98 24.65
N LEU A 47 -1.64 12.81 23.53
CA LEU A 47 -2.21 12.35 22.26
C LEU A 47 -2.87 10.97 22.41
N THR A 48 -2.17 10.02 23.05
CA THR A 48 -2.68 8.67 23.31
C THR A 48 -3.94 8.74 24.19
N ALA A 49 -3.90 9.53 25.28
CA ALA A 49 -5.05 9.73 26.17
C ALA A 49 -6.23 10.42 25.48
N ALA A 50 -5.98 11.21 24.44
CA ALA A 50 -7.01 11.87 23.63
C ALA A 50 -7.55 10.99 22.48
N GLY A 51 -7.03 9.76 22.32
CA GLY A 51 -7.46 8.79 21.31
C GLY A 51 -6.74 8.90 19.96
N PHE A 52 -5.69 9.71 19.86
CA PHE A 52 -4.88 9.78 18.64
C PHE A 52 -4.07 8.50 18.42
N VAL A 53 -3.87 8.15 17.16
CA VAL A 53 -2.97 7.09 16.72
C VAL A 53 -1.71 7.74 16.16
N ARG A 54 -0.58 7.55 16.84
CA ARG A 54 0.71 7.96 16.31
C ARG A 54 1.19 6.96 15.28
N LYS A 55 1.57 7.44 14.09
CA LYS A 55 1.81 6.58 12.92
C LYS A 55 2.84 7.19 11.96
N PRO A 56 3.53 6.40 11.15
CA PRO A 56 4.22 6.94 9.98
C PRO A 56 3.22 7.51 8.97
N GLU A 57 3.55 8.63 8.33
CA GLU A 57 2.74 9.21 7.25
C GLU A 57 2.60 8.24 6.08
N LEU A 58 3.72 7.68 5.64
CA LEU A 58 3.78 6.72 4.54
C LEU A 58 4.29 5.36 5.01
N LEU A 59 3.77 4.33 4.39
CA LEU A 59 4.13 2.95 4.61
C LEU A 59 4.78 2.36 3.36
N CYS A 60 5.93 1.71 3.52
CA CYS A 60 6.58 0.94 2.46
C CYS A 60 6.26 -0.55 2.61
N TRP A 61 5.79 -1.15 1.53
CA TRP A 61 5.60 -2.60 1.45
C TRP A 61 6.80 -3.26 0.80
N LYS A 62 7.48 -4.14 1.53
CA LYS A 62 8.66 -4.85 1.03
C LYS A 62 8.65 -6.32 1.37
N ALA A 63 9.34 -7.12 0.54
CA ALA A 63 9.57 -8.53 0.80
C ALA A 63 11.00 -8.90 0.38
N GLU A 64 11.64 -9.77 1.14
CA GLU A 64 12.92 -10.38 0.76
C GLU A 64 12.68 -11.48 -0.25
N LEU A 65 13.37 -11.42 -1.38
CA LEU A 65 13.16 -12.37 -2.49
C LEU A 65 13.62 -13.79 -2.15
N GLY A 66 14.64 -13.94 -1.27
CA GLY A 66 15.26 -15.22 -0.97
C GLY A 66 16.11 -15.73 -2.14
N ALA A 67 16.80 -16.86 -1.93
CA ALA A 67 17.65 -17.46 -2.93
C ALA A 67 16.86 -17.98 -4.14
N ASP A 68 15.66 -18.51 -3.88
CA ASP A 68 14.76 -19.01 -4.91
C ASP A 68 13.28 -18.81 -4.55
N GLU A 69 12.40 -19.19 -5.45
CA GLU A 69 10.95 -19.09 -5.24
C GLU A 69 10.43 -20.08 -4.19
N ALA A 70 11.05 -21.25 -4.05
CA ALA A 70 10.62 -22.25 -3.08
C ALA A 70 10.87 -21.76 -1.65
N GLU A 71 12.03 -21.11 -1.42
CA GLU A 71 12.33 -20.45 -0.16
C GLU A 71 11.32 -19.32 0.13
N PHE A 72 11.07 -18.46 -0.86
CA PHE A 72 10.06 -17.39 -0.70
C PHE A 72 8.70 -17.96 -0.33
N LEU A 73 8.21 -18.94 -1.09
CA LEU A 73 6.91 -19.57 -0.84
C LEU A 73 6.84 -20.30 0.51
N SER A 74 7.96 -20.81 1.04
CA SER A 74 7.99 -21.48 2.35
C SER A 74 7.61 -20.56 3.51
N ARG A 75 7.86 -19.25 3.36
CA ARG A 75 7.53 -18.21 4.34
C ARG A 75 6.06 -17.79 4.33
N LEU A 76 5.31 -18.15 3.26
CA LEU A 76 3.89 -17.85 3.17
C LEU A 76 3.05 -18.87 3.96
N GLU A 77 1.88 -18.44 4.41
CA GLU A 77 0.86 -19.35 4.95
C GLU A 77 0.40 -20.37 3.90
N ASN A 78 -0.06 -21.53 4.34
CA ASN A 78 -0.53 -22.61 3.47
C ASN A 78 -1.61 -22.14 2.49
N LYS A 79 -2.58 -21.36 2.95
CA LYS A 79 -3.65 -20.81 2.11
C LYS A 79 -3.07 -19.92 1.01
N SER A 80 -2.19 -19.00 1.36
CA SER A 80 -1.54 -18.08 0.40
C SER A 80 -0.73 -18.84 -0.64
N ARG A 81 0.03 -19.88 -0.25
CA ARG A 81 0.74 -20.76 -1.19
C ARG A 81 -0.20 -21.46 -2.18
N GLN A 82 -1.34 -21.96 -1.70
CA GLN A 82 -2.33 -22.59 -2.55
C GLN A 82 -2.98 -21.60 -3.51
N ASP A 83 -3.25 -20.38 -3.05
CA ASP A 83 -3.82 -19.31 -3.89
C ASP A 83 -2.85 -18.89 -5.00
N VAL A 84 -1.55 -18.78 -4.68
CA VAL A 84 -0.48 -18.53 -5.68
C VAL A 84 -0.46 -19.66 -6.72
N ARG A 85 -0.41 -20.91 -6.28
CA ARG A 85 -0.38 -22.08 -7.20
C ARG A 85 -1.60 -22.11 -8.11
N ARG A 86 -2.79 -21.87 -7.56
CA ARG A 86 -4.05 -21.85 -8.35
C ARG A 86 -4.07 -20.70 -9.35
N ALA A 87 -3.66 -19.50 -8.94
CA ALA A 87 -3.60 -18.34 -9.82
C ALA A 87 -2.65 -18.60 -11.00
N ARG A 88 -1.45 -19.12 -10.71
CA ARG A 88 -0.45 -19.46 -11.74
C ARG A 88 -0.94 -20.53 -12.70
N MET A 89 -1.46 -21.64 -12.17
CA MET A 89 -1.95 -22.74 -13.00
C MET A 89 -3.02 -22.26 -14.01
N ARG A 90 -3.94 -21.39 -13.56
CA ARG A 90 -4.95 -20.81 -14.46
C ARG A 90 -4.33 -19.87 -15.50
N ALA A 91 -3.43 -19.02 -15.08
CA ALA A 91 -2.81 -18.05 -15.98
C ALA A 91 -1.87 -18.73 -16.99
N GLU A 92 -0.99 -19.63 -16.53
CA GLU A 92 -0.01 -20.33 -17.39
C GLU A 92 -0.67 -21.28 -18.40
N SER A 93 -1.89 -21.79 -18.10
CA SER A 93 -2.63 -22.63 -19.05
C SER A 93 -3.29 -21.86 -20.19
N ALA A 94 -3.47 -20.55 -20.05
CA ALA A 94 -4.23 -19.73 -21.00
C ALA A 94 -3.44 -18.54 -21.56
N LEU A 95 -2.38 -18.11 -20.88
CA LEU A 95 -1.65 -16.88 -21.20
C LEU A 95 -0.18 -17.13 -21.50
N ARG A 96 0.33 -16.36 -22.45
CA ARG A 96 1.76 -16.24 -22.72
C ARG A 96 2.34 -15.07 -21.91
N PHE A 97 3.40 -15.35 -21.16
CA PHE A 97 4.12 -14.32 -20.39
C PHE A 97 5.39 -13.90 -21.14
N THR A 98 5.66 -12.60 -21.15
CA THR A 98 6.90 -12.02 -21.71
C THR A 98 7.55 -11.10 -20.70
N VAL A 99 8.88 -11.11 -20.64
CA VAL A 99 9.68 -10.17 -19.89
C VAL A 99 10.38 -9.24 -20.88
N GLN A 100 10.35 -7.96 -20.61
CA GLN A 100 10.99 -6.92 -21.41
C GLN A 100 11.97 -6.15 -20.53
N ASP A 101 13.25 -6.23 -20.85
CA ASP A 101 14.31 -5.53 -20.13
C ASP A 101 14.49 -4.07 -20.54
N THR A 102 13.84 -3.67 -21.64
CA THR A 102 13.82 -2.30 -22.14
C THR A 102 12.41 -1.87 -22.47
N MET A 103 12.09 -0.63 -22.10
CA MET A 103 10.79 -0.04 -22.44
C MET A 103 10.81 0.46 -23.88
N ALA A 104 10.00 -0.15 -24.75
CA ALA A 104 9.76 0.30 -26.12
C ALA A 104 8.32 0.81 -26.27
N PRO A 105 8.07 1.87 -27.07
CA PRO A 105 6.73 2.44 -27.22
C PRO A 105 5.69 1.40 -27.64
N GLU A 106 6.06 0.49 -28.56
CA GLU A 106 5.16 -0.51 -29.14
C GLU A 106 4.58 -1.47 -28.11
N ILE A 107 5.30 -1.65 -27.00
CA ILE A 107 4.90 -2.57 -25.91
C ILE A 107 4.34 -1.80 -24.72
N LEU A 108 4.93 -0.63 -24.43
CA LEU A 108 4.52 0.20 -23.30
C LEU A 108 3.16 0.85 -23.53
N ASP A 109 2.89 1.36 -24.74
CA ASP A 109 1.66 2.13 -25.00
C ASP A 109 0.39 1.29 -24.85
N PRO A 110 0.30 0.02 -25.30
CA PRO A 110 -0.83 -0.86 -24.99
C PRO A 110 -1.03 -1.07 -23.48
N PHE A 111 0.06 -1.22 -22.71
CA PHE A 111 -0.03 -1.33 -21.27
C PHE A 111 -0.54 -0.04 -20.63
N LEU A 112 -0.07 1.13 -21.08
CA LEU A 112 -0.54 2.42 -20.55
C LEU A 112 -2.02 2.66 -20.84
N ALA A 113 -2.53 2.19 -21.99
CA ALA A 113 -3.95 2.24 -22.29
C ALA A 113 -4.76 1.39 -21.29
N LEU A 114 -4.36 0.12 -21.07
CA LEU A 114 -4.98 -0.75 -20.07
C LEU A 114 -4.88 -0.14 -18.65
N TYR A 115 -3.73 0.41 -18.28
CA TYR A 115 -3.53 1.07 -17.00
C TYR A 115 -4.46 2.28 -16.82
N LEU A 116 -4.63 3.11 -17.86
CA LEU A 116 -5.52 4.27 -17.82
C LEU A 116 -6.97 3.86 -17.57
N GLU A 117 -7.47 2.83 -18.26
CA GLU A 117 -8.82 2.28 -18.02
C GLU A 117 -9.00 1.89 -16.55
N ARG A 118 -8.00 1.20 -15.96
CA ARG A 118 -8.07 0.76 -14.55
C ARG A 118 -8.05 1.92 -13.57
N VAL A 119 -7.26 2.95 -13.85
CA VAL A 119 -7.18 4.14 -13.00
C VAL A 119 -8.48 4.96 -13.07
N GLN A 120 -9.13 5.03 -14.22
CA GLN A 120 -10.42 5.72 -14.40
C GLN A 120 -11.58 5.09 -13.61
N GLU A 121 -11.46 3.81 -13.23
CA GLU A 121 -12.44 3.14 -12.35
C GLU A 121 -12.27 3.51 -10.86
N MET A 122 -11.16 4.18 -10.49
CA MET A 122 -10.88 4.57 -9.12
C MET A 122 -11.44 5.97 -8.83
N ALA A 123 -12.09 6.15 -7.69
CA ALA A 123 -12.66 7.45 -7.30
C ALA A 123 -11.61 8.58 -7.26
N PHE A 124 -10.39 8.25 -6.85
CA PHE A 124 -9.26 9.20 -6.74
C PHE A 124 -8.07 8.77 -7.59
N GLY A 125 -8.33 8.08 -8.71
CA GLY A 125 -7.29 7.54 -9.56
C GLY A 125 -6.48 8.64 -10.27
N VAL A 126 -5.16 8.61 -10.14
CA VAL A 126 -4.24 9.49 -10.85
C VAL A 126 -3.46 8.66 -11.86
N PRO A 127 -3.49 8.96 -13.17
CA PRO A 127 -2.84 8.19 -14.22
C PRO A 127 -1.32 8.46 -14.26
N ILE A 128 -0.60 8.15 -13.17
CA ILE A 128 0.82 8.47 -12.98
C ILE A 128 1.68 7.80 -14.04
N ALA A 129 1.44 6.53 -14.39
CA ALA A 129 2.21 5.84 -15.42
C ALA A 129 2.11 6.54 -16.78
N VAL A 130 0.91 6.99 -17.15
CA VAL A 130 0.69 7.73 -18.41
C VAL A 130 1.43 9.06 -18.40
N ARG A 131 1.35 9.81 -17.28
CA ARG A 131 2.10 11.08 -17.11
C ARG A 131 3.61 10.88 -17.15
N GLN A 132 4.10 9.71 -16.74
CA GLN A 132 5.52 9.38 -16.70
C GLN A 132 6.01 8.61 -17.94
N ARG A 133 5.20 8.49 -19.00
CA ARG A 133 5.56 7.74 -20.22
C ARG A 133 6.97 8.09 -20.73
N ASN A 134 7.29 9.38 -20.88
CA ASN A 134 8.61 9.81 -21.37
C ASN A 134 9.75 9.42 -20.40
N ARG A 135 9.51 9.42 -19.09
CA ARG A 135 10.48 8.97 -18.10
C ARG A 135 10.72 7.47 -18.20
N LEU A 136 9.66 6.68 -18.42
CA LEU A 136 9.76 5.24 -18.60
C LEU A 136 10.54 4.86 -19.87
N LEU A 137 10.40 5.64 -20.95
CA LEU A 137 11.12 5.43 -22.20
C LEU A 137 12.52 6.06 -22.22
N GLY A 138 12.79 7.04 -21.35
CA GLY A 138 13.97 7.89 -21.43
C GLY A 138 15.29 7.27 -20.96
N GLY A 139 15.28 6.08 -20.36
CA GLY A 139 16.50 5.32 -19.98
C GLY A 139 17.31 5.91 -18.82
N ALA A 140 16.94 7.04 -18.23
CA ALA A 140 17.60 7.60 -17.05
C ALA A 140 17.46 6.72 -15.80
N GLU A 141 16.34 6.01 -15.71
CA GLU A 141 16.09 4.98 -14.71
C GLU A 141 15.95 3.64 -15.41
N LYS A 142 16.37 2.58 -14.74
CA LYS A 142 16.24 1.23 -15.29
C LYS A 142 14.89 0.66 -14.93
N TYR A 143 14.22 0.10 -15.93
CA TYR A 143 12.95 -0.59 -15.80
C TYR A 143 13.01 -1.91 -16.55
N PHE A 144 12.26 -2.88 -16.04
CA PHE A 144 11.80 -4.02 -16.82
C PHE A 144 10.28 -4.16 -16.66
N ALA A 145 9.66 -4.92 -17.53
CA ALA A 145 8.24 -5.19 -17.42
C ALA A 145 7.93 -6.67 -17.65
N VAL A 146 6.85 -7.13 -17.01
CA VAL A 146 6.26 -8.44 -17.26
C VAL A 146 4.87 -8.22 -17.84
N TYR A 147 4.59 -8.85 -18.97
CA TYR A 147 3.32 -8.77 -19.66
C TYR A 147 2.69 -10.15 -19.83
N ALA A 148 1.37 -10.19 -19.80
CA ALA A 148 0.56 -11.38 -20.04
C ALA A 148 -0.36 -11.14 -21.24
N HIS A 149 -0.35 -12.08 -22.17
CA HIS A 149 -1.13 -12.03 -23.42
C HIS A 149 -2.05 -13.24 -23.54
N GLU A 150 -3.28 -13.00 -23.97
CA GLU A 150 -4.23 -14.02 -24.43
C GLU A 150 -4.27 -13.97 -25.96
N GLY A 151 -3.64 -14.96 -26.62
CA GLY A 151 -3.30 -14.80 -28.04
C GLY A 151 -2.34 -13.63 -28.24
N ASP A 152 -2.76 -12.65 -29.04
CA ASP A 152 -2.01 -11.40 -29.30
C ASP A 152 -2.47 -10.22 -28.44
N GLU A 153 -3.56 -10.38 -27.69
CA GLU A 153 -4.12 -9.33 -26.85
C GLU A 153 -3.37 -9.22 -25.50
N LEU A 154 -2.98 -7.99 -25.13
CA LEU A 154 -2.41 -7.70 -23.82
C LEU A 154 -3.54 -7.68 -22.76
N VAL A 155 -3.52 -8.65 -21.84
CA VAL A 155 -4.55 -8.76 -20.78
C VAL A 155 -4.05 -8.35 -19.40
N GLY A 156 -2.75 -8.10 -19.25
CA GLY A 156 -2.19 -7.62 -18.00
C GLY A 156 -0.68 -7.39 -18.08
N GLY A 157 -0.18 -6.62 -17.13
CA GLY A 157 1.25 -6.35 -17.03
C GLY A 157 1.62 -5.66 -15.73
N CYS A 158 2.91 -5.66 -15.45
CA CYS A 158 3.52 -4.82 -14.42
C CYS A 158 4.83 -4.23 -14.91
N VAL A 159 5.04 -2.96 -14.60
CA VAL A 159 6.29 -2.22 -14.86
C VAL A 159 7.03 -2.08 -13.54
N VAL A 160 8.29 -2.49 -13.54
CA VAL A 160 9.14 -2.63 -12.38
C VAL A 160 10.37 -1.73 -12.55
N ARG A 161 10.61 -0.86 -11.58
CA ARG A 161 11.82 -0.03 -11.51
C ARG A 161 12.92 -0.81 -10.80
N GLU A 162 14.11 -0.79 -11.35
CA GLU A 162 15.32 -1.27 -10.68
C GLU A 162 15.88 -0.14 -9.80
N CYS A 163 16.18 -0.47 -8.54
CA CYS A 163 16.74 0.46 -7.55
C CYS A 163 18.04 -0.15 -6.99
N PRO A 164 19.15 -0.08 -7.75
CA PRO A 164 20.41 -0.75 -7.37
C PRO A 164 20.97 -0.27 -6.02
N ASP A 165 20.83 1.02 -5.72
CA ASP A 165 21.33 1.61 -4.47
C ASP A 165 20.59 1.06 -3.22
N GLU A 166 19.36 0.56 -3.40
CA GLU A 166 18.54 -0.05 -2.35
C GLU A 166 18.64 -1.59 -2.36
N ASP A 167 19.43 -2.18 -3.27
CA ASP A 167 19.42 -3.63 -3.56
C ASP A 167 18.01 -4.18 -3.77
N ALA A 168 17.17 -3.43 -4.48
CA ALA A 168 15.73 -3.64 -4.58
C ALA A 168 15.21 -3.43 -5.99
N VAL A 169 14.03 -4.04 -6.25
CA VAL A 169 13.16 -3.63 -7.34
C VAL A 169 11.85 -3.11 -6.78
N ARG A 170 11.23 -2.16 -7.49
CA ARG A 170 9.92 -1.60 -7.12
C ARG A 170 8.90 -1.92 -8.20
N ILE A 171 7.91 -2.75 -7.89
CA ILE A 171 6.72 -2.95 -8.74
C ILE A 171 5.92 -1.65 -8.68
N ARG A 172 6.06 -0.83 -9.72
CA ARG A 172 5.58 0.55 -9.71
C ARG A 172 4.17 0.70 -10.28
N PHE A 173 3.91 0.03 -11.38
CA PHE A 173 2.62 0.07 -12.05
C PHE A 173 2.17 -1.34 -12.41
N SER A 174 0.92 -1.63 -12.17
CA SER A 174 0.32 -2.90 -12.59
C SER A 174 -1.13 -2.68 -13.02
N ALA A 175 -1.51 -3.36 -14.07
CA ALA A 175 -2.88 -3.37 -14.57
C ALA A 175 -3.22 -4.76 -15.12
N VAL A 176 -4.48 -5.14 -14.95
CA VAL A 176 -5.06 -6.35 -15.53
C VAL A 176 -6.48 -6.07 -15.99
N THR A 177 -6.91 -6.68 -17.08
CA THR A 177 -8.29 -6.57 -17.56
C THR A 177 -9.28 -7.07 -16.51
N GLU A 178 -10.53 -6.62 -16.57
CA GLU A 178 -11.56 -7.01 -15.62
C GLU A 178 -11.74 -8.53 -15.55
N GLN A 179 -11.77 -9.19 -16.70
CA GLN A 179 -11.89 -10.63 -16.82
C GLN A 179 -10.81 -11.38 -16.02
N TRP A 180 -9.55 -10.97 -16.16
CA TRP A 180 -8.41 -11.63 -15.52
C TRP A 180 -8.16 -11.18 -14.07
N ARG A 181 -8.75 -10.07 -13.64
CA ARG A 181 -8.70 -9.61 -12.24
C ARG A 181 -9.34 -10.63 -11.29
N ARG A 182 -10.48 -11.20 -11.68
CA ARG A 182 -11.17 -12.26 -10.90
C ARG A 182 -10.37 -13.56 -10.83
N SER A 183 -9.48 -13.78 -11.77
CA SER A 183 -8.57 -14.95 -11.82
C SER A 183 -7.26 -14.73 -11.06
N SER A 184 -7.08 -13.59 -10.39
CA SER A 184 -5.89 -13.22 -9.63
C SER A 184 -4.62 -13.11 -10.49
N LEU A 185 -4.72 -12.69 -11.75
CA LEU A 185 -3.57 -12.55 -12.66
C LEU A 185 -2.50 -11.61 -12.09
N ALA A 186 -2.89 -10.53 -11.38
CA ALA A 186 -1.93 -9.63 -10.74
C ALA A 186 -0.95 -10.39 -9.82
N ARG A 187 -1.41 -11.43 -9.12
CA ARG A 187 -0.56 -12.29 -8.28
C ARG A 187 0.49 -13.02 -9.12
N THR A 188 0.10 -13.58 -10.25
CA THR A 188 1.02 -14.27 -11.17
C THR A 188 2.05 -13.31 -11.77
N LEU A 189 1.63 -12.11 -12.16
CA LEU A 189 2.52 -11.06 -12.67
C LEU A 189 3.56 -10.63 -11.63
N TYR A 190 3.16 -10.46 -10.37
CA TYR A 190 4.07 -10.09 -9.29
C TYR A 190 5.09 -11.20 -9.03
N PHE A 191 4.68 -12.46 -9.01
CA PHE A 191 5.62 -13.58 -8.87
C PHE A 191 6.59 -13.70 -10.06
N ALA A 192 6.13 -13.43 -11.28
CA ALA A 192 6.99 -13.37 -12.44
C ALA A 192 8.01 -12.22 -12.33
N ALA A 193 7.58 -11.03 -11.88
CA ALA A 193 8.47 -9.90 -11.62
C ALA A 193 9.49 -10.22 -10.52
N MET A 194 9.08 -10.88 -9.43
CA MET A 194 9.97 -11.31 -8.35
C MET A 194 11.00 -12.34 -8.83
N ARG A 195 10.62 -13.25 -9.73
CA ARG A 195 11.55 -14.20 -10.36
C ARG A 195 12.60 -13.45 -11.18
N THR A 196 12.18 -12.54 -12.06
CA THR A 196 13.10 -11.72 -12.86
C THR A 196 14.02 -10.89 -11.99
N ALA A 197 13.50 -10.34 -10.88
CA ALA A 197 14.32 -9.58 -9.92
C ALA A 197 15.43 -10.44 -9.29
N ARG A 198 15.14 -11.71 -8.91
CA ARG A 198 16.15 -12.65 -8.40
C ARG A 198 17.20 -12.98 -9.47
N GLU A 199 16.76 -13.25 -10.70
CA GLU A 199 17.64 -13.53 -11.83
C GLU A 199 18.60 -12.36 -12.11
N LYS A 200 18.16 -11.12 -11.82
CA LYS A 200 18.98 -9.90 -11.88
C LYS A 200 19.85 -9.67 -10.63
N GLY A 201 19.72 -10.49 -9.59
CA GLY A 201 20.52 -10.44 -8.38
C GLY A 201 20.01 -9.52 -7.27
N TYR A 202 18.80 -8.98 -7.37
CA TYR A 202 18.23 -8.14 -6.33
C TYR A 202 17.77 -8.95 -5.11
N ARG A 203 17.97 -8.39 -3.93
CA ARG A 203 17.57 -8.98 -2.65
C ARG A 203 16.12 -8.65 -2.29
N TRP A 204 15.66 -7.44 -2.57
CA TRP A 204 14.34 -6.94 -2.14
C TRP A 204 13.41 -6.66 -3.30
N VAL A 205 12.11 -6.86 -3.06
CA VAL A 205 11.03 -6.33 -3.88
C VAL A 205 10.15 -5.43 -3.04
N THR A 206 9.74 -4.28 -3.61
CA THR A 206 8.82 -3.33 -2.95
C THR A 206 7.64 -3.02 -3.85
N LEU A 207 6.54 -2.55 -3.22
CA LEU A 207 5.37 -2.01 -3.91
C LEU A 207 5.34 -0.47 -3.86
N GLY A 208 6.43 0.15 -3.36
CA GLY A 208 6.51 1.59 -3.12
C GLY A 208 5.78 2.00 -1.84
N ASP A 209 5.59 3.31 -1.71
CA ASP A 209 4.94 3.91 -0.56
C ASP A 209 3.47 4.14 -0.82
N GLU A 210 2.72 4.12 0.26
CA GLU A 210 1.31 4.48 0.26
C GLU A 210 0.93 5.20 1.54
N PRO A 211 -0.11 6.05 1.51
CA PRO A 211 -0.64 6.71 2.70
C PRO A 211 -1.10 5.70 3.74
N ASN A 212 -0.78 5.96 4.99
CA ASN A 212 -1.17 5.12 6.13
C ASN A 212 -2.57 5.49 6.62
N LEU A 213 -3.54 5.36 5.74
CA LEU A 213 -4.97 5.48 6.02
C LEU A 213 -5.73 4.63 5.00
N TYR A 214 -5.99 3.37 5.35
CA TYR A 214 -6.77 2.48 4.51
C TYR A 214 -8.26 2.68 4.74
N GLY A 215 -9.02 2.70 3.69
CA GLY A 215 -10.45 2.99 3.72
C GLY A 215 -10.82 4.27 2.96
N HIS A 216 -9.81 4.96 2.43
CA HIS A 216 -9.98 6.14 1.58
C HIS A 216 -9.30 5.95 0.22
N LEU A 217 -8.09 6.48 0.01
CA LEU A 217 -7.33 6.29 -1.24
C LEU A 217 -6.95 4.82 -1.47
N THR A 218 -6.54 4.15 -0.41
CA THR A 218 -6.20 2.72 -0.40
C THR A 218 -7.28 1.94 0.33
N LYS A 219 -7.87 0.94 -0.32
CA LYS A 219 -8.89 0.09 0.31
C LYS A 219 -8.26 -0.87 1.32
N ALA A 220 -8.92 -1.08 2.46
CA ALA A 220 -8.48 -1.98 3.52
C ALA A 220 -8.20 -3.42 3.02
N GLY A 221 -8.92 -3.90 2.00
CA GLY A 221 -8.67 -5.20 1.38
C GLY A 221 -7.31 -5.36 0.70
N LEU A 222 -6.66 -4.25 0.31
CA LEU A 222 -5.29 -4.30 -0.25
C LEU A 222 -4.25 -4.67 0.80
N PHE A 223 -4.46 -4.32 2.07
CA PHE A 223 -3.61 -4.77 3.17
C PHE A 223 -3.51 -6.30 3.18
N SER A 224 -4.65 -7.00 3.30
CA SER A 224 -4.68 -8.46 3.33
C SER A 224 -4.12 -9.10 2.05
N PHE A 225 -4.35 -8.48 0.89
CA PHE A 225 -3.76 -8.94 -0.38
C PHE A 225 -2.23 -8.89 -0.32
N LYS A 226 -1.63 -7.77 0.10
CA LYS A 226 -0.18 -7.59 0.18
C LYS A 226 0.45 -8.54 1.20
N VAL A 227 -0.16 -8.70 2.38
CA VAL A 227 0.25 -9.70 3.38
C VAL A 227 0.23 -11.11 2.79
N SER A 228 -0.85 -11.49 2.09
CA SER A 228 -0.98 -12.81 1.47
C SER A 228 0.03 -13.06 0.34
N MET A 229 0.62 -12.00 -0.20
CA MET A 229 1.70 -12.04 -1.19
C MET A 229 3.10 -12.13 -0.56
N GLY A 230 3.21 -12.13 0.78
CA GLY A 230 4.48 -12.21 1.50
C GLY A 230 5.15 -10.87 1.75
N PHE A 231 4.46 -9.75 1.47
CA PHE A 231 4.99 -8.44 1.81
C PHE A 231 4.77 -8.13 3.28
N ARG A 232 5.74 -7.45 3.86
CA ARG A 232 5.63 -6.80 5.17
C ARG A 232 5.61 -5.30 5.00
N CYS A 233 4.88 -4.63 5.87
CA CYS A 233 4.83 -3.18 5.93
C CYS A 233 5.85 -2.66 6.93
N VAL A 234 6.53 -1.58 6.58
CA VAL A 234 7.44 -0.84 7.45
C VAL A 234 7.17 0.66 7.26
N PRO A 235 7.49 1.51 8.24
CA PRO A 235 7.56 2.96 8.02
C PRO A 235 8.45 3.27 6.81
N SER A 236 8.04 4.23 5.97
CA SER A 236 8.80 4.57 4.77
C SER A 236 10.21 5.06 5.10
N GLN A 237 10.37 5.79 6.22
CA GLN A 237 11.66 6.26 6.74
C GLN A 237 12.66 5.13 7.02
N ASP A 238 12.17 3.90 7.28
CA ASP A 238 13.03 2.76 7.61
C ASP A 238 13.56 2.03 6.38
N PHE A 239 13.24 2.51 5.17
CA PHE A 239 13.67 1.83 3.95
C PHE A 239 14.21 2.77 2.87
N HIS A 240 13.44 3.72 2.36
CA HIS A 240 13.86 4.51 1.20
C HIS A 240 13.46 5.99 1.25
N ASP A 241 12.81 6.43 2.32
CA ASP A 241 12.44 7.83 2.54
C ASP A 241 12.90 8.30 3.94
N PRO A 242 14.22 8.54 4.12
CA PRO A 242 14.75 8.93 5.42
C PRO A 242 14.20 10.27 5.95
N GLU A 243 13.61 11.10 5.08
CA GLU A 243 12.95 12.35 5.43
C GLU A 243 11.44 12.20 5.65
N GLY A 244 10.94 10.97 5.62
CA GLY A 244 9.54 10.68 5.91
C GLY A 244 9.15 11.11 7.32
N ARG A 245 7.88 11.50 7.48
CA ARG A 245 7.35 12.10 8.71
C ARG A 245 6.45 11.15 9.48
N ASP A 246 6.32 11.43 10.77
CA ASP A 246 5.29 10.84 11.62
C ASP A 246 4.08 11.79 11.73
N LEU A 247 2.91 11.21 11.93
CA LEU A 247 1.65 11.91 12.16
C LEU A 247 0.99 11.35 13.42
N ALA A 248 0.10 12.15 14.02
CA ALA A 248 -0.88 11.62 14.95
C ALA A 248 -2.28 11.94 14.42
N ASP A 249 -3.07 10.90 14.14
CA ASP A 249 -4.42 11.02 13.60
C ASP A 249 -5.45 10.56 14.64
N LEU A 250 -6.52 11.37 14.82
CA LEU A 250 -7.73 11.01 15.53
C LEU A 250 -8.87 10.90 14.52
N VAL A 251 -9.38 9.68 14.31
CA VAL A 251 -10.52 9.44 13.43
C VAL A 251 -11.80 9.80 14.17
N LEU A 252 -12.52 10.82 13.70
CA LEU A 252 -13.76 11.29 14.32
C LEU A 252 -15.00 10.63 13.76
N ASN A 253 -14.99 10.31 12.46
CA ASN A 253 -16.10 9.60 11.81
C ASN A 253 -15.66 8.87 10.55
N LEU A 254 -16.52 8.01 10.02
CA LEU A 254 -16.25 7.17 8.84
C LEU A 254 -17.10 7.57 7.62
N THR A 255 -17.75 8.73 7.64
CA THR A 255 -18.70 9.13 6.59
C THR A 255 -18.08 9.12 5.20
N ASN A 256 -16.86 9.65 5.07
CA ASN A 256 -16.11 9.72 3.81
C ASN A 256 -15.05 8.60 3.68
N LEU A 257 -15.06 7.66 4.61
CA LEU A 257 -14.16 6.51 4.63
C LEU A 257 -14.96 5.24 4.35
N SER A 258 -14.39 4.28 3.63
CA SER A 258 -15.00 2.95 3.52
C SER A 258 -14.66 2.15 4.78
N GLY A 259 -15.69 1.66 5.44
CA GLY A 259 -15.53 0.84 6.65
C GLY A 259 -15.13 -0.61 6.35
N PRO A 260 -14.28 -1.22 7.18
CA PRO A 260 -13.55 -0.57 8.23
C PRO A 260 -12.37 0.28 7.70
N CYS A 261 -12.01 1.36 8.44
CA CYS A 261 -10.82 2.14 8.21
C CYS A 261 -9.65 1.54 9.03
N LEU A 262 -8.49 1.34 8.39
CA LEU A 262 -7.32 0.74 9.03
C LEU A 262 -6.16 1.74 9.03
N ILE A 263 -5.55 1.91 10.20
CA ILE A 263 -4.32 2.67 10.41
C ILE A 263 -3.28 1.73 11.03
N LEU A 264 -2.03 1.83 10.61
CA LEU A 264 -0.91 1.14 11.26
C LEU A 264 -0.18 2.14 12.15
N GLY A 265 -0.49 2.13 13.43
CA GLY A 265 0.14 2.95 14.47
C GLY A 265 1.41 2.30 15.01
N TYR A 266 2.20 3.06 15.74
CA TYR A 266 3.30 2.51 16.52
C TYR A 266 2.76 1.80 17.78
N ALA A 267 3.28 0.60 18.04
CA ALA A 267 2.84 -0.25 19.15
C ALA A 267 3.27 0.27 20.53
N THR A 268 4.24 1.19 20.57
CA THR A 268 4.76 1.77 21.81
C THR A 268 5.04 3.25 21.61
N ASP A 269 5.09 3.99 22.71
CA ASP A 269 5.46 5.41 22.72
C ASP A 269 6.98 5.65 22.66
N SER A 270 7.79 4.59 22.52
CA SER A 270 9.23 4.71 22.36
C SER A 270 9.60 5.14 20.94
N ALA A 271 10.40 6.19 20.81
CA ALA A 271 10.92 6.64 19.52
C ALA A 271 11.83 5.60 18.84
N GLU A 272 12.46 4.73 19.62
CA GLU A 272 13.39 3.70 19.14
C GLU A 272 12.67 2.46 18.62
N ASN A 273 11.44 2.20 19.08
CA ASN A 273 10.67 1.02 18.73
C ASN A 273 9.56 1.38 17.73
N ARG A 274 9.82 1.12 16.45
CA ARG A 274 8.88 1.36 15.34
C ARG A 274 8.07 0.14 14.94
N MET A 275 7.86 -0.80 15.88
CA MET A 275 6.93 -1.90 15.63
C MET A 275 5.53 -1.38 15.41
N LEU A 276 4.85 -1.93 14.40
CA LEU A 276 3.52 -1.49 14.02
C LEU A 276 2.43 -2.31 14.72
N HIS A 277 1.35 -1.64 15.04
CA HIS A 277 0.09 -2.17 15.55
C HIS A 277 -1.04 -1.73 14.62
N ALA A 278 -2.05 -2.56 14.41
CA ALA A 278 -3.18 -2.22 13.55
C ALA A 278 -4.33 -1.66 14.39
N GLU A 279 -4.78 -0.46 14.04
CA GLU A 279 -5.96 0.21 14.59
C GLU A 279 -7.08 0.14 13.56
N LEU A 280 -8.15 -0.58 13.89
CA LEU A 280 -9.25 -0.85 12.98
C LEU A 280 -10.51 -0.08 13.44
N PHE A 281 -10.80 1.03 12.79
CA PHE A 281 -11.96 1.87 13.09
C PHE A 281 -13.20 1.38 12.34
N THR A 282 -14.29 1.19 13.08
CA THR A 282 -15.56 0.71 12.52
C THR A 282 -16.76 1.19 13.36
N ASP A 283 -17.88 1.47 12.71
CA ASP A 283 -19.15 1.75 13.39
C ASP A 283 -19.83 0.46 13.88
N GLU A 284 -19.39 -0.70 13.36
CA GLU A 284 -19.94 -2.02 13.71
C GLU A 284 -18.86 -2.95 14.30
N PRO A 285 -18.34 -2.69 15.51
CA PRO A 285 -17.27 -3.50 16.10
C PRO A 285 -17.63 -5.00 16.22
N ALA A 286 -18.87 -5.32 16.58
CA ALA A 286 -19.33 -6.69 16.73
C ALA A 286 -19.41 -7.48 15.40
N GLY A 287 -19.57 -6.78 14.27
CA GLY A 287 -19.63 -7.37 12.92
C GLY A 287 -18.26 -7.47 12.23
N THR A 288 -17.23 -6.85 12.80
CA THR A 288 -15.90 -6.75 12.19
C THR A 288 -14.99 -7.87 12.67
N ASP A 289 -14.45 -8.65 11.74
CA ASP A 289 -13.49 -9.72 12.03
C ASP A 289 -12.05 -9.19 11.96
N PRO A 290 -11.38 -8.90 13.11
CA PRO A 290 -10.03 -8.35 13.13
C PRO A 290 -8.97 -9.32 12.57
N ARG A 291 -9.25 -10.62 12.55
CA ARG A 291 -8.32 -11.64 12.02
C ARG A 291 -7.99 -11.43 10.55
N LYS A 292 -8.82 -10.73 9.80
CA LYS A 292 -8.55 -10.36 8.39
C LYS A 292 -7.41 -9.35 8.24
N TYR A 293 -7.04 -8.68 9.32
CA TYR A 293 -6.03 -7.61 9.35
C TYR A 293 -4.81 -7.97 10.19
N THR A 294 -4.72 -9.21 10.66
CA THR A 294 -3.52 -9.72 11.33
C THR A 294 -2.40 -9.96 10.32
N ALA A 295 -1.17 -9.69 10.73
CA ALA A 295 0.02 -9.98 9.96
C ALA A 295 1.20 -10.32 10.90
N PRO A 296 2.15 -11.17 10.48
CA PRO A 296 3.28 -11.58 11.33
C PRO A 296 4.19 -10.44 11.80
N PHE A 297 4.17 -9.30 11.13
CA PHE A 297 4.97 -8.12 11.46
C PHE A 297 4.23 -7.13 12.37
N LEU A 298 2.96 -7.36 12.68
CA LEU A 298 2.17 -6.55 13.61
C LEU A 298 2.24 -7.12 15.01
N THR A 299 2.26 -6.26 16.01
CA THR A 299 2.16 -6.66 17.43
C THR A 299 0.74 -7.07 17.82
N GLY A 300 -0.27 -6.60 17.10
CA GLY A 300 -1.67 -6.94 17.32
C GLY A 300 -2.61 -6.14 16.43
N VAL A 301 -3.91 -6.35 16.64
CA VAL A 301 -4.99 -5.60 15.99
C VAL A 301 -5.98 -5.18 17.06
N GLU A 302 -6.27 -3.90 17.16
CA GLU A 302 -7.29 -3.33 18.02
C GLU A 302 -8.47 -2.83 17.20
N VAL A 303 -9.70 -3.10 17.66
CA VAL A 303 -10.93 -2.59 17.04
C VAL A 303 -11.42 -1.40 17.85
N ARG A 304 -11.60 -0.27 17.21
CA ARG A 304 -11.98 0.99 17.83
C ARG A 304 -13.23 1.59 17.19
N THR A 305 -13.95 2.37 17.97
CA THR A 305 -15.04 3.21 17.47
C THR A 305 -14.51 4.63 17.22
N PRO A 306 -14.89 5.30 16.12
CA PRO A 306 -14.49 6.69 15.86
C PRO A 306 -14.85 7.63 17.02
N GLY A 307 -13.98 8.58 17.29
CA GLY A 307 -14.21 9.61 18.32
C GLY A 307 -14.00 9.17 19.78
N GLN A 308 -13.50 7.95 19.99
CA GLN A 308 -13.15 7.42 21.33
C GLN A 308 -11.67 7.53 21.60
#